data_7f5df33f8db3063dd7103efa9b101998
#
_entry.id   7f5df33f8db3063dd7103efa9b101998
#
_cell.length_a   1.000
_cell.length_b   1.000
_cell.length_c   1.000
_cell.angle_alpha   90.00
_cell.angle_beta   90.00
_cell.angle_gamma   90.00
#
_symmetry.space_group_name_H-M   'P 1'
#
loop_
_entity.id
_entity.type
_entity.pdbx_description
1 polymer ?
#
loop_
_entity_poly.entity_id
_entity_poly.type
_entity_poly.pdbx_seq_one_letter_code
_entity_poly.pdbx_strand_id
1 'polypeptide(L)'
;LTYSGEKLIGKTVSFKTEDSETGTLTLNNIIPGEKETPISRIQLYENEKKGYYTFSGTNITMGGATVKYEGIITPKNMQLSLNVTMAYANSIANTYTFPAYSHTTDGESIIRNSGASYVNITTKAGGESLQPVILQIQQMATNILDVIFPYVLKDITFEKNGIVTASYTTSPVDMNEIMEVANSGKTDAEFKSLINKRTYESSPKGLAYWNQTGNKAFVVQLNIPAIVSLIAQNNGKQIDYQLIAGISEALLKSDPARLKLTLSAINMILNNEIITYILQLDDDTFATLLTWMKDGIPMGINSTKEHTYI
;
A
#
# COMPACT_ATOMS: atom_id res chain seq x y z
N LEU A 1 8.57 -17.76 -7.73
CA LEU A 1 9.03 -16.38 -7.77
C LEU A 1 9.07 -15.80 -6.37
N THR A 2 10.22 -15.26 -5.99
CA THR A 2 10.39 -14.52 -4.73
C THR A 2 10.86 -13.08 -5.02
N TYR A 3 10.47 -12.15 -4.17
CA TYR A 3 10.82 -10.74 -4.23
C TYR A 3 11.36 -10.32 -2.86
N SER A 4 12.65 -10.03 -2.80
CA SER A 4 13.36 -9.65 -1.56
C SER A 4 13.08 -10.62 -0.40
N GLY A 5 13.07 -11.92 -0.70
CA GLY A 5 12.83 -12.99 0.26
C GLY A 5 11.37 -13.43 0.44
N GLU A 6 10.40 -12.61 0.01
CA GLU A 6 8.98 -12.92 0.16
C GLU A 6 8.41 -13.58 -1.11
N LYS A 7 7.47 -14.51 -0.94
CA LYS A 7 6.76 -15.12 -2.07
C LYS A 7 5.86 -14.08 -2.73
N LEU A 8 6.08 -13.83 -4.02
CA LEU A 8 5.30 -12.87 -4.78
C LEU A 8 4.03 -13.51 -5.36
N ILE A 9 2.87 -12.96 -5.02
CA ILE A 9 1.56 -13.46 -5.39
C ILE A 9 0.94 -12.57 -6.49
N GLY A 10 0.28 -13.18 -7.48
CA GLY A 10 -0.49 -12.47 -8.51
C GLY A 10 0.35 -11.71 -9.53
N LYS A 11 1.64 -12.02 -9.63
CA LYS A 11 2.57 -11.40 -10.58
C LYS A 11 3.13 -12.45 -11.52
N THR A 12 3.44 -12.04 -12.75
CA THR A 12 3.93 -12.93 -13.79
C THR A 12 5.30 -12.51 -14.29
N VAL A 13 6.08 -13.51 -14.68
CA VAL A 13 7.37 -13.35 -15.35
C VAL A 13 7.36 -14.19 -16.61
N SER A 14 8.05 -13.72 -17.63
CA SER A 14 8.33 -14.52 -18.82
C SER A 14 9.82 -14.52 -19.11
N PHE A 15 10.29 -15.62 -19.66
CA PHE A 15 11.66 -15.75 -20.10
C PHE A 15 11.67 -16.25 -21.55
N LYS A 16 12.33 -15.52 -22.43
CA LYS A 16 12.49 -15.87 -23.83
C LYS A 16 13.96 -16.05 -24.14
N THR A 17 14.33 -17.22 -24.61
CA THR A 17 15.68 -17.48 -25.13
C THR A 17 15.85 -16.83 -26.50
N GLU A 18 16.98 -16.21 -26.72
CA GLU A 18 17.37 -15.63 -28.01
C GLU A 18 18.20 -16.62 -28.80
N ASP A 19 19.05 -17.35 -28.07
CA ASP A 19 19.90 -18.46 -28.57
C ASP A 19 20.09 -19.47 -27.42
N SER A 20 21.07 -20.37 -27.57
CA SER A 20 21.40 -21.37 -26.55
C SER A 20 22.11 -20.79 -25.31
N GLU A 21 22.60 -19.58 -25.38
CA GLU A 21 23.47 -18.98 -24.37
C GLU A 21 22.83 -17.76 -23.70
N THR A 22 21.86 -17.11 -24.37
CA THR A 22 21.28 -15.87 -23.90
C THR A 22 19.76 -15.87 -23.92
N GLY A 23 19.18 -14.99 -23.09
CA GLY A 23 17.74 -14.76 -23.05
C GLY A 23 17.35 -13.43 -22.45
N THR A 24 16.06 -13.14 -22.55
CA THR A 24 15.43 -11.95 -21.98
C THR A 24 14.39 -12.37 -20.95
N LEU A 25 14.55 -11.86 -19.73
CA LEU A 25 13.58 -11.96 -18.63
C LEU A 25 12.70 -10.71 -18.64
N THR A 26 11.38 -10.90 -18.68
CA THR A 26 10.42 -9.81 -18.58
C THR A 26 9.64 -9.92 -17.26
N LEU A 27 9.73 -8.88 -16.45
CA LEU A 27 9.04 -8.75 -15.17
C LEU A 27 7.77 -7.91 -15.39
N ASN A 28 6.58 -8.53 -15.25
CA ASN A 28 5.32 -7.84 -15.50
C ASN A 28 4.70 -7.32 -14.19
N ASN A 29 4.63 -6.00 -14.01
CA ASN A 29 4.13 -5.33 -12.81
C ASN A 29 4.79 -5.81 -11.50
N ILE A 30 6.07 -6.20 -11.55
CA ILE A 30 6.81 -6.72 -10.39
C ILE A 30 7.55 -5.58 -9.69
N ILE A 31 8.28 -4.77 -10.46
CA ILE A 31 8.97 -3.62 -9.89
C ILE A 31 7.94 -2.51 -9.66
N PRO A 32 7.81 -2.00 -8.42
CA PRO A 32 6.86 -0.94 -8.13
C PRO A 32 7.03 0.26 -9.05
N GLY A 33 5.92 0.72 -9.66
CA GLY A 33 5.93 1.82 -10.63
C GLY A 33 6.25 1.44 -12.08
N GLU A 34 6.63 0.19 -12.35
CA GLU A 34 6.95 -0.27 -13.70
C GLU A 34 5.96 -1.35 -14.17
N LYS A 35 5.25 -1.09 -15.27
CA LYS A 35 4.31 -2.06 -15.86
C LYS A 35 5.03 -3.27 -16.42
N GLU A 36 6.19 -3.03 -17.03
CA GLU A 36 7.03 -4.05 -17.65
C GLU A 36 8.51 -3.65 -17.48
N THR A 37 9.32 -4.60 -17.01
CA THR A 37 10.77 -4.40 -16.85
C THR A 37 11.50 -5.51 -17.62
N PRO A 38 11.95 -5.25 -18.85
CA PRO A 38 12.76 -6.21 -19.61
C PRO A 38 14.21 -6.18 -19.12
N ILE A 39 14.79 -7.36 -18.92
CA ILE A 39 16.22 -7.57 -18.65
C ILE A 39 16.75 -8.45 -19.76
N SER A 40 17.44 -7.83 -20.71
CA SER A 40 17.93 -8.50 -21.92
C SER A 40 19.35 -9.01 -21.77
N ARG A 41 19.76 -9.92 -22.66
CA ARG A 41 21.11 -10.51 -22.75
C ARG A 41 21.55 -11.17 -21.44
N ILE A 42 20.63 -11.85 -20.78
CA ILE A 42 20.95 -12.66 -19.61
C ILE A 42 21.72 -13.89 -20.08
N GLN A 43 22.93 -14.06 -19.56
CA GLN A 43 23.75 -15.23 -19.84
C GLN A 43 23.17 -16.47 -19.17
N LEU A 44 22.99 -17.54 -19.90
CA LEU A 44 22.55 -18.84 -19.45
C LEU A 44 23.76 -19.78 -19.26
N TYR A 45 23.77 -20.48 -18.14
CA TYR A 45 24.80 -21.49 -17.84
C TYR A 45 24.13 -22.86 -17.72
N GLU A 46 24.44 -23.74 -18.63
CA GLU A 46 23.89 -25.08 -18.68
C GLU A 46 24.46 -25.97 -17.57
N ASN A 47 23.59 -26.73 -16.90
CA ASN A 47 23.95 -27.83 -16.04
C ASN A 47 23.58 -29.15 -16.76
N GLU A 48 24.46 -29.65 -17.61
CA GLU A 48 24.23 -30.85 -18.44
C GLU A 48 23.79 -32.08 -17.63
N LYS A 49 24.36 -32.27 -16.41
CA LYS A 49 24.01 -33.40 -15.53
C LYS A 49 22.61 -33.38 -14.99
N LYS A 50 22.01 -32.17 -14.88
CA LYS A 50 20.69 -31.96 -14.27
C LYS A 50 19.63 -31.45 -15.23
N GLY A 51 20.02 -31.13 -16.49
CA GLY A 51 19.08 -30.70 -17.53
C GLY A 51 18.36 -29.38 -17.26
N TYR A 52 19.03 -28.42 -16.63
CA TYR A 52 18.53 -27.08 -16.42
C TYR A 52 19.61 -26.03 -16.72
N TYR A 53 19.16 -24.79 -16.90
CA TYR A 53 20.05 -23.63 -17.00
C TYR A 53 19.93 -22.78 -15.72
N THR A 54 21.07 -22.19 -15.34
CA THR A 54 21.10 -21.17 -14.28
C THR A 54 21.44 -19.82 -14.86
N PHE A 55 20.96 -18.78 -14.24
CA PHE A 55 21.28 -17.40 -14.60
C PHE A 55 21.28 -16.50 -13.37
N SER A 56 22.09 -15.46 -13.40
CA SER A 56 22.13 -14.43 -12.36
C SER A 56 22.71 -13.13 -12.90
N GLY A 57 22.42 -12.04 -12.23
CA GLY A 57 22.98 -10.75 -12.61
C GLY A 57 22.40 -9.59 -11.81
N THR A 58 22.73 -8.40 -12.26
CA THR A 58 22.23 -7.14 -11.73
C THR A 58 21.82 -6.24 -12.88
N ASN A 59 20.66 -5.62 -12.77
CA ASN A 59 20.16 -4.65 -13.73
C ASN A 59 19.69 -3.39 -13.01
N ILE A 60 19.82 -2.24 -13.68
CA ILE A 60 19.19 -1.00 -13.25
C ILE A 60 18.01 -0.77 -14.18
N THR A 61 16.81 -0.63 -13.61
CA THR A 61 15.58 -0.46 -14.36
C THR A 61 15.43 0.96 -14.90
N MET A 62 14.46 1.17 -15.78
CA MET A 62 14.17 2.53 -16.30
C MET A 62 13.75 3.51 -15.19
N GLY A 63 13.08 3.02 -14.13
CA GLY A 63 12.74 3.80 -12.94
C GLY A 63 13.90 4.01 -11.96
N GLY A 64 15.09 3.47 -12.26
CA GLY A 64 16.30 3.61 -11.45
C GLY A 64 16.41 2.61 -10.29
N ALA A 65 15.50 1.66 -10.18
CA ALA A 65 15.62 0.58 -9.19
C ALA A 65 16.76 -0.39 -9.59
N THR A 66 17.53 -0.85 -8.60
CA THR A 66 18.53 -1.89 -8.79
C THR A 66 17.90 -3.25 -8.51
N VAL A 67 17.96 -4.15 -9.48
CA VAL A 67 17.41 -5.50 -9.39
C VAL A 67 18.56 -6.50 -9.50
N LYS A 68 18.84 -7.22 -8.42
CA LYS A 68 19.68 -8.42 -8.45
C LYS A 68 18.77 -9.62 -8.67
N TYR A 69 19.10 -10.45 -9.61
CA TYR A 69 18.29 -11.62 -9.96
C TYR A 69 19.14 -12.88 -10.02
N GLU A 70 18.55 -13.97 -9.66
CA GLU A 70 19.09 -15.32 -9.81
C GLU A 70 17.96 -16.30 -10.11
N GLY A 71 18.23 -17.29 -10.94
CA GLY A 71 17.18 -18.24 -11.29
C GLY A 71 17.72 -19.54 -11.88
N ILE A 72 16.77 -20.50 -11.92
CA ILE A 72 16.93 -21.79 -12.58
C ILE A 72 15.78 -21.92 -13.57
N ILE A 73 16.08 -22.27 -14.80
CA ILE A 73 15.08 -22.45 -15.84
C ILE A 73 15.21 -23.83 -16.50
N THR A 74 14.06 -24.44 -16.72
CA THR A 74 13.86 -25.64 -17.55
C THR A 74 12.84 -25.32 -18.63
N PRO A 75 12.62 -26.16 -19.64
CA PRO A 75 11.59 -25.92 -20.65
C PRO A 75 10.17 -25.78 -20.11
N LYS A 76 9.91 -26.25 -18.89
CA LYS A 76 8.56 -26.26 -18.29
C LYS A 76 8.41 -25.35 -17.08
N ASN A 77 9.50 -25.04 -16.38
CA ASN A 77 9.45 -24.34 -15.11
C ASN A 77 10.61 -23.36 -14.95
N MET A 78 10.33 -22.26 -14.25
CA MET A 78 11.34 -21.31 -13.83
C MET A 78 11.21 -21.03 -12.33
N GLN A 79 12.33 -21.07 -11.63
CA GLN A 79 12.48 -20.53 -10.28
C GLN A 79 13.26 -19.23 -10.40
N LEU A 80 12.75 -18.16 -9.83
CA LEU A 80 13.36 -16.84 -9.89
C LEU A 80 13.32 -16.17 -8.52
N SER A 81 14.46 -15.65 -8.10
CA SER A 81 14.62 -14.81 -6.93
C SER A 81 15.08 -13.43 -7.36
N LEU A 82 14.39 -12.40 -6.87
CA LEU A 82 14.69 -11.01 -7.09
C LEU A 82 15.05 -10.34 -5.77
N ASN A 83 16.13 -9.58 -5.75
CA ASN A 83 16.46 -8.68 -4.64
C ASN A 83 16.49 -7.25 -5.19
N VAL A 84 15.55 -6.42 -4.71
CA VAL A 84 15.30 -5.10 -5.28
C VAL A 84 15.72 -4.02 -4.29
N THR A 85 16.33 -2.97 -4.81
CA THR A 85 16.53 -1.71 -4.09
C THR A 85 15.92 -0.59 -4.93
N MET A 86 14.92 0.10 -4.39
CA MET A 86 14.22 1.16 -5.09
C MET A 86 15.13 2.37 -5.33
N ALA A 87 14.88 3.11 -6.40
CA ALA A 87 15.47 4.41 -6.60
C ALA A 87 15.16 5.32 -5.40
N TYR A 88 16.14 6.10 -4.97
CA TYR A 88 16.00 7.03 -3.83
C TYR A 88 15.53 6.39 -2.51
N ALA A 89 15.77 5.09 -2.34
CA ALA A 89 15.36 4.34 -1.16
C ALA A 89 15.79 5.00 0.17
N ASN A 90 16.95 5.64 0.19
CA ASN A 90 17.46 6.28 1.41
C ASN A 90 16.68 7.53 1.84
N SER A 91 15.88 8.14 0.97
CA SER A 91 15.06 9.31 1.30
C SER A 91 13.65 8.97 1.77
N ILE A 92 13.15 7.78 1.45
CA ILE A 92 11.78 7.36 1.76
C ILE A 92 11.77 6.22 2.79
N ALA A 93 12.70 5.25 2.64
CA ALA A 93 12.71 4.05 3.46
C ALA A 93 12.99 4.38 4.93
N ASN A 94 11.96 4.27 5.74
CA ASN A 94 11.97 4.50 7.18
C ASN A 94 10.70 3.94 7.82
N THR A 95 10.65 3.90 9.14
CA THR A 95 9.44 3.66 9.91
C THR A 95 8.89 4.98 10.40
N TYR A 96 7.66 5.28 10.02
CA TYR A 96 6.92 6.48 10.39
C TYR A 96 5.86 6.13 11.41
N THR A 97 5.88 6.81 12.55
CA THR A 97 4.94 6.58 13.65
C THR A 97 3.83 7.61 13.63
N PHE A 98 2.68 7.25 14.16
CA PHE A 98 1.56 8.17 14.35
C PHE A 98 1.61 8.72 15.78
N PRO A 99 2.02 10.00 15.97
CA PRO A 99 2.08 10.60 17.29
C PRO A 99 0.67 10.71 17.89
N ALA A 100 0.58 10.54 19.19
CA ALA A 100 -0.66 10.81 19.89
C ALA A 100 -1.04 12.30 19.74
N TYR A 101 -2.33 12.55 19.61
CA TYR A 101 -2.91 13.88 19.63
C TYR A 101 -2.49 14.66 20.87
N SER A 102 -2.11 15.91 20.70
CA SER A 102 -1.78 16.83 21.78
C SER A 102 -2.47 18.19 21.55
N HIS A 103 -3.08 18.72 22.60
CA HIS A 103 -3.78 19.99 22.57
C HIS A 103 -3.59 20.78 23.87
N THR A 104 -3.83 22.09 23.80
CA THR A 104 -3.98 22.98 24.96
C THR A 104 -5.35 23.63 24.93
N THR A 105 -5.86 24.04 26.08
CA THR A 105 -7.09 24.80 26.18
C THR A 105 -6.80 26.25 26.54
N ASP A 106 -7.49 27.17 25.87
CA ASP A 106 -7.52 28.60 26.20
C ASP A 106 -8.98 29.02 26.36
N GLY A 107 -9.44 29.09 27.63
CA GLY A 107 -10.85 29.23 27.95
C GLY A 107 -11.65 28.04 27.42
N GLU A 108 -12.65 28.31 26.55
CA GLU A 108 -13.46 27.27 25.89
C GLU A 108 -12.86 26.75 24.58
N SER A 109 -11.76 27.34 24.15
CA SER A 109 -11.12 27.00 22.87
C SER A 109 -10.11 25.87 23.05
N ILE A 110 -10.15 24.87 22.17
CA ILE A 110 -9.17 23.80 22.06
C ILE A 110 -8.16 24.20 20.98
N ILE A 111 -6.90 24.34 21.39
CA ILE A 111 -5.80 24.65 20.49
C ILE A 111 -4.99 23.36 20.27
N ARG A 112 -5.00 22.86 19.01
CA ARG A 112 -4.19 21.71 18.62
C ARG A 112 -2.72 22.08 18.56
N ASN A 113 -1.88 21.36 19.29
CA ASN A 113 -0.43 21.54 19.28
C ASN A 113 0.23 20.57 18.26
N SER A 114 -0.20 19.31 18.26
CA SER A 114 0.35 18.29 17.35
C SER A 114 -0.65 17.14 17.16
N GLY A 115 -0.50 16.43 16.06
CA GLY A 115 -1.28 15.23 15.75
C GLY A 115 -0.69 14.49 14.55
N ALA A 116 -1.29 13.35 14.24
CA ALA A 116 -0.84 12.46 13.17
C ALA A 116 -1.32 12.86 11.78
N SER A 117 -2.22 13.84 11.69
CA SER A 117 -2.89 14.18 10.43
C SER A 117 -2.96 15.69 10.18
N TYR A 118 -3.18 16.03 8.94
CA TYR A 118 -3.52 17.39 8.52
C TYR A 118 -4.44 17.31 7.30
N VAL A 119 -5.64 17.85 7.42
CA VAL A 119 -6.59 17.92 6.31
C VAL A 119 -6.54 19.33 5.70
N ASN A 120 -6.31 19.41 4.40
CA ASN A 120 -6.36 20.67 3.66
C ASN A 120 -7.44 20.58 2.58
N ILE A 121 -8.47 21.43 2.70
CA ILE A 121 -9.56 21.51 1.74
C ILE A 121 -9.41 22.85 1.00
N THR A 122 -9.23 22.77 -0.32
CA THR A 122 -9.14 23.95 -1.17
C THR A 122 -10.41 24.16 -1.97
N THR A 123 -10.84 25.40 -2.12
CA THR A 123 -11.95 25.78 -3.01
C THR A 123 -11.47 26.12 -4.41
N LYS A 124 -12.35 25.89 -5.40
CA LYS A 124 -12.18 26.49 -6.72
C LYS A 124 -12.48 27.99 -6.65
N ALA A 125 -11.99 28.77 -7.63
CA ALA A 125 -12.24 30.19 -7.74
C ALA A 125 -13.75 30.50 -7.65
N GLY A 126 -14.12 31.49 -6.82
CA GLY A 126 -15.51 31.86 -6.54
C GLY A 126 -16.11 31.25 -5.27
N GLY A 127 -15.35 30.42 -4.55
CA GLY A 127 -15.77 29.79 -3.31
C GLY A 127 -15.35 30.51 -2.03
N GLU A 128 -14.84 31.74 -2.11
CA GLU A 128 -14.26 32.47 -0.98
C GLU A 128 -15.27 32.73 0.16
N SER A 129 -16.55 32.88 -0.16
CA SER A 129 -17.64 33.05 0.85
C SER A 129 -17.84 31.80 1.72
N LEU A 130 -17.40 30.63 1.29
CA LEU A 130 -17.50 29.37 2.02
C LEU A 130 -16.27 29.10 2.91
N GLN A 131 -15.24 29.94 2.82
CA GLN A 131 -13.97 29.71 3.52
C GLN A 131 -14.11 29.46 5.04
N PRO A 132 -14.94 30.21 5.80
CA PRO A 132 -15.10 29.94 7.23
C PRO A 132 -15.69 28.54 7.52
N VAL A 133 -16.68 28.12 6.73
CA VAL A 133 -17.28 26.79 6.86
C VAL A 133 -16.30 25.69 6.52
N ILE A 134 -15.50 25.89 5.44
CA ILE A 134 -14.47 24.96 5.03
C ILE A 134 -13.39 24.79 6.09
N LEU A 135 -12.95 25.89 6.71
CA LEU A 135 -11.97 25.83 7.81
C LEU A 135 -12.50 25.03 9.01
N GLN A 136 -13.78 25.17 9.36
CA GLN A 136 -14.39 24.37 10.44
C GLN A 136 -14.43 22.88 10.08
N ILE A 137 -14.86 22.53 8.86
CA ILE A 137 -14.88 21.14 8.38
C ILE A 137 -13.47 20.56 8.37
N GLN A 138 -12.50 21.32 7.87
CA GLN A 138 -11.09 20.94 7.82
C GLN A 138 -10.53 20.66 9.23
N GLN A 139 -10.80 21.53 10.19
CA GLN A 139 -10.36 21.37 11.57
C GLN A 139 -11.02 20.16 12.23
N MET A 140 -12.34 19.98 12.06
CA MET A 140 -13.08 18.84 12.59
C MET A 140 -12.54 17.52 12.00
N ALA A 141 -12.36 17.44 10.68
CA ALA A 141 -11.79 16.26 10.02
C ALA A 141 -10.38 15.97 10.50
N THR A 142 -9.53 16.99 10.65
CA THR A 142 -8.18 16.84 11.20
C THR A 142 -8.20 16.26 12.61
N ASN A 143 -9.05 16.80 13.50
CA ASN A 143 -9.17 16.32 14.89
C ASN A 143 -9.60 14.86 14.95
N ILE A 144 -10.59 14.47 14.15
CA ILE A 144 -11.07 13.08 14.08
C ILE A 144 -9.93 12.15 13.60
N LEU A 145 -9.22 12.53 12.55
CA LEU A 145 -8.11 11.71 12.02
C LEU A 145 -6.91 11.64 12.97
N ASP A 146 -6.65 12.72 13.74
CA ASP A 146 -5.61 12.75 14.78
C ASP A 146 -5.88 11.72 15.90
N VAL A 147 -7.14 11.40 16.14
CA VAL A 147 -7.53 10.36 17.10
C VAL A 147 -7.54 8.99 16.43
N ILE A 148 -8.11 8.87 15.24
CA ILE A 148 -8.26 7.58 14.54
C ILE A 148 -6.88 6.98 14.21
N PHE A 149 -5.97 7.73 13.61
CA PHE A 149 -4.72 7.16 13.14
C PHE A 149 -3.91 6.50 14.26
N PRO A 150 -3.52 7.18 15.34
CA PRO A 150 -2.77 6.53 16.41
C PRO A 150 -3.57 5.46 17.17
N TYR A 151 -4.92 5.48 17.08
CA TYR A 151 -5.78 4.47 17.67
C TYR A 151 -5.80 3.17 16.85
N VAL A 152 -5.72 3.24 15.52
CA VAL A 152 -5.78 2.07 14.62
C VAL A 152 -4.42 1.65 14.07
N LEU A 153 -3.47 2.58 13.94
CA LEU A 153 -2.13 2.38 13.38
C LEU A 153 -1.05 2.84 14.36
N LYS A 154 -0.08 2.00 14.64
CA LYS A 154 1.10 2.36 15.42
C LYS A 154 2.17 3.01 14.54
N ASP A 155 2.46 2.37 13.42
CA ASP A 155 3.49 2.79 12.48
C ASP A 155 3.22 2.26 11.07
N ILE A 156 3.88 2.88 10.09
CA ILE A 156 4.01 2.40 8.73
C ILE A 156 5.50 2.37 8.38
N THR A 157 5.96 1.23 7.86
CA THR A 157 7.35 1.04 7.44
C THR A 157 7.43 0.94 5.92
N PHE A 158 8.25 1.81 5.34
CA PHE A 158 8.65 1.75 3.94
C PHE A 158 10.03 1.10 3.87
N GLU A 159 10.12 -0.09 3.28
CA GLU A 159 11.40 -0.80 3.13
C GLU A 159 12.15 -0.32 1.89
N LYS A 160 13.48 -0.44 1.88
CA LYS A 160 14.32 -0.05 0.72
C LYS A 160 14.00 -0.81 -0.57
N ASN A 161 13.40 -1.97 -0.45
CA ASN A 161 12.97 -2.80 -1.57
C ASN A 161 11.60 -2.42 -2.14
N GLY A 162 10.97 -1.36 -1.64
CA GLY A 162 9.66 -0.92 -2.07
C GLY A 162 8.49 -1.56 -1.33
N ILE A 163 8.71 -2.53 -0.43
CA ILE A 163 7.63 -3.11 0.38
C ILE A 163 7.15 -2.10 1.41
N VAL A 164 5.84 -2.06 1.64
CA VAL A 164 5.20 -1.29 2.71
C VAL A 164 4.52 -2.25 3.66
N THR A 165 4.78 -2.05 4.96
CA THR A 165 4.09 -2.74 6.05
C THR A 165 3.55 -1.73 7.05
N ALA A 166 2.53 -2.12 7.81
CA ALA A 166 1.96 -1.29 8.86
C ALA A 166 1.74 -2.13 10.12
N SER A 167 1.95 -1.53 11.28
CA SER A 167 1.51 -2.09 12.56
C SER A 167 0.13 -1.56 12.87
N TYR A 168 -0.89 -2.41 12.80
CA TYR A 168 -2.30 -2.06 12.97
C TYR A 168 -2.89 -2.76 14.19
N THR A 169 -3.97 -2.17 14.75
CA THR A 169 -4.64 -2.75 15.92
C THR A 169 -5.43 -4.00 15.55
N THR A 170 -5.30 -5.03 16.39
CA THR A 170 -6.15 -6.24 16.35
C THR A 170 -7.30 -6.16 17.35
N SER A 171 -7.30 -5.14 18.21
CA SER A 171 -8.40 -4.91 19.13
C SER A 171 -9.61 -4.30 18.39
N PRO A 172 -10.85 -4.60 18.77
CA PRO A 172 -12.03 -3.96 18.20
C PRO A 172 -11.92 -2.43 18.23
N VAL A 173 -12.39 -1.80 17.17
CA VAL A 173 -12.43 -0.33 17.05
C VAL A 173 -13.81 0.14 17.47
N ASP A 174 -13.89 0.91 18.57
CA ASP A 174 -15.12 1.55 19.02
C ASP A 174 -15.17 2.99 18.50
N MET A 175 -16.02 3.23 17.53
CA MET A 175 -16.20 4.56 16.94
C MET A 175 -16.79 5.56 17.94
N ASN A 176 -17.60 5.10 18.91
CA ASN A 176 -18.16 6.00 19.94
C ASN A 176 -17.04 6.49 20.87
N GLU A 177 -16.11 5.60 21.26
CA GLU A 177 -14.92 5.96 22.05
C GLU A 177 -14.04 6.97 21.29
N ILE A 178 -13.83 6.76 19.99
CA ILE A 178 -13.08 7.69 19.14
C ILE A 178 -13.76 9.06 19.08
N MET A 179 -15.06 9.09 18.82
CA MET A 179 -15.82 10.34 18.72
C MET A 179 -15.90 11.07 20.07
N GLU A 180 -16.00 10.33 21.16
CA GLU A 180 -15.95 10.91 22.49
C GLU A 180 -14.60 11.59 22.75
N VAL A 181 -13.48 10.94 22.41
CA VAL A 181 -12.15 11.55 22.55
C VAL A 181 -11.99 12.75 21.63
N ALA A 182 -12.44 12.67 20.38
CA ALA A 182 -12.30 13.77 19.41
C ALA A 182 -13.13 15.02 19.78
N ASN A 183 -14.29 14.84 20.45
CA ASN A 183 -15.24 15.92 20.72
C ASN A 183 -15.22 16.42 22.17
N SER A 184 -14.74 15.64 23.15
CA SER A 184 -14.91 15.95 24.57
C SER A 184 -13.72 16.67 25.20
N GLY A 185 -12.66 16.95 24.43
CA GLY A 185 -11.45 17.54 25.00
C GLY A 185 -10.82 16.67 26.09
N LYS A 186 -10.91 15.33 25.98
CA LYS A 186 -10.17 14.42 26.87
C LYS A 186 -8.70 14.82 26.90
N THR A 187 -8.11 14.71 28.07
CA THR A 187 -6.71 15.08 28.25
C THR A 187 -5.78 14.17 27.41
N ASP A 188 -4.64 14.71 27.01
CA ASP A 188 -3.61 13.95 26.30
C ASP A 188 -3.21 12.67 27.05
N ALA A 189 -3.23 12.70 28.38
CA ALA A 189 -2.92 11.55 29.24
C ALA A 189 -3.96 10.44 29.11
N GLU A 190 -5.26 10.78 29.08
CA GLU A 190 -6.35 9.82 28.89
C GLU A 190 -6.27 9.18 27.51
N PHE A 191 -6.03 9.98 26.47
CA PHE A 191 -5.88 9.47 25.11
C PHE A 191 -4.67 8.55 24.97
N LYS A 192 -3.50 8.93 25.50
CA LYS A 192 -2.32 8.08 25.56
C LYS A 192 -2.58 6.77 26.32
N SER A 193 -3.35 6.81 27.40
CA SER A 193 -3.74 5.62 28.14
C SER A 193 -4.60 4.66 27.29
N LEU A 194 -5.52 5.20 26.48
CA LEU A 194 -6.31 4.38 25.55
C LEU A 194 -5.44 3.71 24.48
N ILE A 195 -4.53 4.45 23.85
CA ILE A 195 -3.61 3.90 22.85
C ILE A 195 -2.72 2.82 23.47
N ASN A 196 -2.17 3.05 24.66
CA ASN A 196 -1.26 2.10 25.33
C ASN A 196 -1.93 0.77 25.72
N LYS A 197 -3.24 0.72 25.81
CA LYS A 197 -4.00 -0.52 26.08
C LYS A 197 -4.22 -1.37 24.82
N ARG A 198 -3.95 -0.85 23.63
CA ARG A 198 -4.21 -1.55 22.38
C ARG A 198 -3.04 -2.48 22.02
N THR A 199 -3.39 -3.59 21.42
CA THR A 199 -2.42 -4.52 20.83
C THR A 199 -2.32 -4.25 19.32
N TYR A 200 -1.10 -4.37 18.81
CA TYR A 200 -0.81 -4.13 17.39
C TYR A 200 -0.07 -5.32 16.80
N GLU A 201 -0.37 -5.66 15.56
CA GLU A 201 0.31 -6.68 14.77
C GLU A 201 0.81 -6.07 13.47
N SER A 202 1.93 -6.60 12.96
CA SER A 202 2.44 -6.19 11.67
C SER A 202 1.63 -6.81 10.54
N SER A 203 1.30 -6.01 9.54
CA SER A 203 0.68 -6.52 8.31
C SER A 203 1.62 -7.50 7.60
N PRO A 204 1.07 -8.52 6.91
CA PRO A 204 1.87 -9.36 6.04
C PRO A 204 2.61 -8.51 4.99
N LYS A 205 3.82 -8.93 4.63
CA LYS A 205 4.57 -8.32 3.53
C LYS A 205 3.92 -8.62 2.18
N GLY A 206 4.13 -7.73 1.22
CA GLY A 206 3.65 -7.92 -0.15
C GLY A 206 2.20 -7.49 -0.39
N LEU A 207 1.52 -6.88 0.59
CA LEU A 207 0.19 -6.30 0.42
C LEU A 207 0.22 -4.90 -0.20
N ALA A 208 1.31 -4.16 0.01
CA ALA A 208 1.50 -2.84 -0.55
C ALA A 208 2.97 -2.59 -0.91
N TYR A 209 3.16 -1.72 -1.90
CA TYR A 209 4.48 -1.32 -2.40
C TYR A 209 4.51 0.19 -2.63
N TRP A 210 5.68 0.79 -2.51
CA TRP A 210 5.88 2.19 -2.83
C TRP A 210 6.85 2.37 -3.99
N ASN A 211 6.67 3.44 -4.76
CA ASN A 211 7.61 3.91 -5.75
C ASN A 211 7.61 5.43 -5.83
N GLN A 212 8.76 6.02 -6.10
CA GLN A 212 8.88 7.45 -6.27
C GLN A 212 8.30 7.90 -7.62
N THR A 213 7.57 9.01 -7.62
CA THR A 213 6.96 9.61 -8.81
C THR A 213 7.48 11.00 -9.12
N GLY A 214 8.23 11.60 -8.19
CA GLY A 214 8.82 12.94 -8.34
C GLY A 214 9.69 13.32 -7.16
N ASN A 215 10.18 14.56 -7.16
CA ASN A 215 10.92 15.07 -6.03
C ASN A 215 9.99 15.18 -4.81
N LYS A 216 10.30 14.45 -3.74
CA LYS A 216 9.47 14.35 -2.52
C LYS A 216 8.04 13.83 -2.74
N ALA A 217 7.78 13.20 -3.87
CA ALA A 217 6.49 12.59 -4.19
C ALA A 217 6.67 11.10 -4.48
N PHE A 218 5.78 10.29 -3.94
CA PHE A 218 5.75 8.86 -4.17
C PHE A 218 4.31 8.33 -4.15
N VAL A 219 4.13 7.10 -4.55
CA VAL A 219 2.83 6.44 -4.61
C VAL A 219 2.92 5.14 -3.82
N VAL A 220 1.89 4.84 -3.04
CA VAL A 220 1.69 3.53 -2.42
C VAL A 220 0.67 2.75 -3.24
N GLN A 221 1.11 1.65 -3.83
CA GLN A 221 0.30 0.76 -4.65
C GLN A 221 -0.12 -0.47 -3.86
N LEU A 222 -1.39 -0.80 -3.89
CA LEU A 222 -1.93 -2.00 -3.23
C LEU A 222 -1.77 -3.22 -4.14
N ASN A 223 -1.33 -4.34 -3.57
CA ASN A 223 -1.32 -5.64 -4.25
C ASN A 223 -2.68 -6.33 -4.07
N ILE A 224 -3.65 -5.94 -4.88
CA ILE A 224 -5.03 -6.45 -4.79
C ILE A 224 -5.09 -7.98 -4.80
N PRO A 225 -4.35 -8.72 -5.67
CA PRO A 225 -4.34 -10.18 -5.61
C PRO A 225 -3.92 -10.75 -4.24
N ALA A 226 -2.90 -10.17 -3.63
CA ALA A 226 -2.43 -10.63 -2.32
C ALA A 226 -3.45 -10.33 -1.21
N ILE A 227 -4.09 -9.15 -1.26
CA ILE A 227 -5.14 -8.76 -0.31
C ILE A 227 -6.35 -9.70 -0.42
N VAL A 228 -6.85 -9.97 -1.63
CA VAL A 228 -7.96 -10.89 -1.86
C VAL A 228 -7.62 -12.30 -1.39
N SER A 229 -6.38 -12.76 -1.66
CA SER A 229 -5.89 -14.06 -1.18
C SER A 229 -5.89 -14.16 0.35
N LEU A 230 -5.41 -13.10 1.02
CA LEU A 230 -5.38 -13.04 2.48
C LEU A 230 -6.80 -13.07 3.09
N ILE A 231 -7.71 -12.27 2.53
CA ILE A 231 -9.13 -12.26 2.95
C ILE A 231 -9.75 -13.65 2.80
N ALA A 232 -9.51 -14.32 1.68
CA ALA A 232 -10.03 -15.66 1.42
C ALA A 232 -9.48 -16.68 2.43
N GLN A 233 -8.17 -16.65 2.70
CA GLN A 233 -7.52 -17.53 3.66
C GLN A 233 -8.07 -17.33 5.08
N ASN A 234 -8.25 -16.09 5.52
CA ASN A 234 -8.83 -15.76 6.82
C ASN A 234 -10.27 -16.26 6.97
N ASN A 235 -11.01 -16.35 5.86
CA ASN A 235 -12.36 -16.94 5.83
C ASN A 235 -12.37 -18.46 5.59
N GLY A 236 -11.22 -19.14 5.71
CA GLY A 236 -11.10 -20.59 5.53
C GLY A 236 -11.34 -21.08 4.09
N LYS A 237 -11.25 -20.17 3.10
CA LYS A 237 -11.48 -20.49 1.69
C LYS A 237 -10.17 -20.52 0.92
N GLN A 238 -9.94 -21.59 0.17
CA GLN A 238 -8.87 -21.65 -0.81
C GLN A 238 -9.41 -21.12 -2.15
N ILE A 239 -8.83 -20.04 -2.63
CA ILE A 239 -9.13 -19.49 -3.95
C ILE A 239 -7.94 -19.78 -4.87
N ASP A 240 -8.23 -20.27 -6.08
CA ASP A 240 -7.21 -20.49 -7.11
C ASP A 240 -6.54 -19.16 -7.52
N TYR A 241 -5.22 -19.18 -7.66
CA TYR A 241 -4.43 -18.02 -8.08
C TYR A 241 -4.83 -17.49 -9.47
N GLN A 242 -5.26 -18.34 -10.38
CA GLN A 242 -5.73 -17.90 -11.69
C GLN A 242 -7.04 -17.12 -11.58
N LEU A 243 -7.93 -17.56 -10.70
CA LEU A 243 -9.16 -16.84 -10.39
C LEU A 243 -8.85 -15.47 -9.74
N ILE A 244 -7.92 -15.42 -8.79
CA ILE A 244 -7.49 -14.15 -8.16
C ILE A 244 -6.88 -13.20 -9.19
N ALA A 245 -6.02 -13.70 -10.08
CA ALA A 245 -5.41 -12.89 -11.12
C ALA A 245 -6.46 -12.35 -12.10
N GLY A 246 -7.40 -13.18 -12.52
CA GLY A 246 -8.53 -12.79 -13.38
C GLY A 246 -9.45 -11.74 -12.72
N ILE A 247 -9.78 -11.92 -11.45
CA ILE A 247 -10.54 -10.94 -10.67
C ILE A 247 -9.79 -9.62 -10.60
N SER A 248 -8.50 -9.64 -10.28
CA SER A 248 -7.68 -8.44 -10.17
C SER A 248 -7.55 -7.69 -11.49
N GLU A 249 -7.37 -8.42 -12.59
CA GLU A 249 -7.33 -7.83 -13.92
C GLU A 249 -8.68 -7.23 -14.31
N ALA A 250 -9.77 -7.91 -14.02
CA ALA A 250 -11.13 -7.42 -14.24
C ALA A 250 -11.41 -6.16 -13.39
N LEU A 251 -10.99 -6.16 -12.12
CA LEU A 251 -11.12 -5.02 -11.21
C LEU A 251 -10.37 -3.79 -11.75
N LEU A 252 -9.14 -3.97 -12.17
CA LEU A 252 -8.29 -2.88 -12.68
C LEU A 252 -8.73 -2.34 -14.04
N LYS A 253 -9.43 -3.14 -14.87
CA LYS A 253 -9.94 -2.74 -16.19
C LYS A 253 -11.39 -2.26 -16.17
N SER A 254 -12.13 -2.50 -15.08
CA SER A 254 -13.55 -2.18 -15.00
C SER A 254 -13.82 -0.69 -14.78
N ASP A 255 -14.95 -0.23 -15.29
CA ASP A 255 -15.57 0.99 -14.82
C ASP A 255 -16.15 0.82 -13.40
N PRO A 256 -16.45 1.93 -12.66
CA PRO A 256 -16.94 1.84 -11.29
C PRO A 256 -18.19 0.96 -11.10
N ALA A 257 -19.14 1.02 -12.04
CA ALA A 257 -20.39 0.25 -11.93
C ALA A 257 -20.16 -1.25 -12.09
N ARG A 258 -19.35 -1.66 -13.07
CA ARG A 258 -18.95 -3.06 -13.23
C ARG A 258 -18.14 -3.56 -12.05
N LEU A 259 -17.29 -2.70 -11.48
CA LEU A 259 -16.52 -3.07 -10.30
C LEU A 259 -17.41 -3.34 -9.10
N LYS A 260 -18.42 -2.50 -8.83
CA LYS A 260 -19.41 -2.74 -7.76
C LYS A 260 -20.12 -4.09 -7.95
N LEU A 261 -20.53 -4.42 -9.18
CA LEU A 261 -21.15 -5.72 -9.48
C LEU A 261 -20.19 -6.89 -9.23
N THR A 262 -18.93 -6.77 -9.63
CA THR A 262 -17.92 -7.80 -9.42
C THR A 262 -17.62 -7.99 -7.92
N LEU A 263 -17.47 -6.91 -7.18
CA LEU A 263 -17.26 -6.94 -5.72
C LEU A 263 -18.49 -7.55 -5.00
N SER A 264 -19.71 -7.23 -5.47
CA SER A 264 -20.93 -7.83 -4.93
C SER A 264 -20.94 -9.36 -5.13
N ALA A 265 -20.59 -9.84 -6.33
CA ALA A 265 -20.50 -11.27 -6.60
C ALA A 265 -19.41 -11.95 -5.75
N ILE A 266 -18.25 -11.30 -5.57
CA ILE A 266 -17.19 -11.79 -4.68
C ILE A 266 -17.69 -11.83 -3.23
N ASN A 267 -18.40 -10.79 -2.78
CA ASN A 267 -18.90 -10.72 -1.41
C ASN A 267 -19.96 -11.77 -1.09
N MET A 268 -20.79 -12.16 -2.07
CA MET A 268 -21.69 -13.30 -1.90
C MET A 268 -20.96 -14.61 -1.56
N ILE A 269 -19.69 -14.75 -2.01
CA ILE A 269 -18.86 -15.93 -1.74
C ILE A 269 -18.09 -15.76 -0.43
N LEU A 270 -17.50 -14.58 -0.21
CA LEU A 270 -16.59 -14.31 0.91
C LEU A 270 -17.32 -13.87 2.18
N ASN A 271 -18.49 -13.24 2.04
CA ASN A 271 -19.26 -12.62 3.15
C ASN A 271 -18.39 -11.73 4.05
N ASN A 272 -17.66 -10.80 3.43
CA ASN A 272 -16.69 -9.96 4.12
C ASN A 272 -17.26 -8.57 4.42
N GLU A 273 -17.17 -8.13 5.67
CA GLU A 273 -17.73 -6.86 6.13
C GLU A 273 -17.09 -5.65 5.46
N ILE A 274 -15.77 -5.69 5.19
CA ILE A 274 -15.06 -4.59 4.52
C ILE A 274 -15.59 -4.43 3.09
N ILE A 275 -15.79 -5.53 2.36
CA ILE A 275 -16.36 -5.47 1.00
C ILE A 275 -17.79 -4.95 1.07
N THR A 276 -18.58 -5.37 2.06
CA THR A 276 -19.94 -4.86 2.27
C THR A 276 -19.93 -3.36 2.49
N TYR A 277 -19.02 -2.84 3.33
CA TYR A 277 -18.87 -1.40 3.56
C TYR A 277 -18.46 -0.65 2.28
N ILE A 278 -17.49 -1.16 1.53
CA ILE A 278 -17.06 -0.57 0.26
C ILE A 278 -18.22 -0.47 -0.74
N LEU A 279 -19.10 -1.47 -0.79
CA LEU A 279 -20.27 -1.49 -1.69
C LEU A 279 -21.33 -0.43 -1.32
N GLN A 280 -21.35 0.05 -0.06
CA GLN A 280 -22.26 1.07 0.43
C GLN A 280 -21.76 2.50 0.15
N LEU A 281 -20.52 2.68 -0.28
CA LEU A 281 -19.98 4.01 -0.64
C LEU A 281 -20.77 4.63 -1.80
N ASP A 282 -20.93 5.95 -1.76
CA ASP A 282 -21.44 6.70 -2.91
C ASP A 282 -20.53 6.57 -4.12
N ASP A 283 -21.04 6.94 -5.28
CA ASP A 283 -20.34 6.67 -6.55
C ASP A 283 -19.05 7.47 -6.71
N ASP A 284 -18.98 8.70 -6.19
CA ASP A 284 -17.78 9.55 -6.27
C ASP A 284 -16.68 9.04 -5.35
N THR A 285 -17.04 8.68 -4.11
CA THR A 285 -16.11 8.07 -3.14
C THR A 285 -15.61 6.73 -3.65
N PHE A 286 -16.49 5.91 -4.22
CA PHE A 286 -16.12 4.64 -4.82
C PHE A 286 -15.19 4.81 -6.04
N ALA A 287 -15.45 5.80 -6.92
CA ALA A 287 -14.58 6.11 -8.06
C ALA A 287 -13.19 6.59 -7.61
N THR A 288 -13.11 7.38 -6.54
CA THR A 288 -11.84 7.80 -5.92
C THR A 288 -11.07 6.60 -5.38
N LEU A 289 -11.74 5.72 -4.63
CA LEU A 289 -11.14 4.48 -4.13
C LEU A 289 -10.62 3.61 -5.28
N LEU A 290 -11.40 3.49 -6.37
CA LEU A 290 -10.98 2.75 -7.55
C LEU A 290 -9.72 3.35 -8.20
N THR A 291 -9.63 4.67 -8.27
CA THR A 291 -8.45 5.37 -8.77
C THR A 291 -7.22 5.02 -7.90
N TRP A 292 -7.36 5.07 -6.58
CA TRP A 292 -6.28 4.68 -5.67
C TRP A 292 -5.88 3.20 -5.80
N MET A 293 -6.84 2.33 -6.08
CA MET A 293 -6.55 0.91 -6.33
C MET A 293 -5.77 0.69 -7.64
N LYS A 294 -6.04 1.50 -8.67
CA LYS A 294 -5.40 1.41 -10.01
C LYS A 294 -4.04 2.10 -10.04
N ASP A 295 -4.01 3.34 -9.61
CA ASP A 295 -2.89 4.26 -9.79
C ASP A 295 -2.03 4.37 -8.53
N GLY A 296 -2.56 3.89 -7.40
CA GLY A 296 -1.97 3.98 -6.07
C GLY A 296 -2.37 5.26 -5.33
N ILE A 297 -2.07 5.27 -4.04
CA ILE A 297 -2.35 6.38 -3.13
C ILE A 297 -1.20 7.38 -3.24
N PRO A 298 -1.43 8.61 -3.74
CA PRO A 298 -0.38 9.61 -3.84
C PRO A 298 0.02 10.12 -2.46
N MET A 299 1.32 10.22 -2.22
CA MET A 299 1.91 10.66 -0.96
C MET A 299 3.04 11.63 -1.21
N GLY A 300 3.32 12.48 -0.24
CA GLY A 300 4.41 13.46 -0.29
C GLY A 300 5.29 13.41 0.94
N ILE A 301 6.54 13.82 0.81
CA ILE A 301 7.47 13.95 1.93
C ILE A 301 7.66 15.43 2.22
N ASN A 302 7.40 15.81 3.46
CA ASN A 302 7.75 17.10 3.99
C ASN A 302 8.75 16.92 5.14
N SER A 303 9.86 17.64 5.10
CA SER A 303 10.91 17.54 6.12
C SER A 303 11.17 18.91 6.72
N THR A 304 11.19 18.98 8.04
CA THR A 304 11.75 20.07 8.82
C THR A 304 13.17 19.73 9.27
N LYS A 305 13.84 20.61 9.99
CA LYS A 305 15.17 20.31 10.56
C LYS A 305 15.15 19.17 11.58
N GLU A 306 14.00 18.92 12.20
CA GLU A 306 13.84 17.97 13.30
C GLU A 306 13.03 16.74 12.94
N HIS A 307 12.11 16.85 11.96
CA HIS A 307 11.15 15.78 11.64
C HIS A 307 10.94 15.63 10.14
N THR A 308 10.70 14.39 9.70
CA THR A 308 10.23 14.07 8.36
C THR A 308 8.79 13.56 8.45
N TYR A 309 7.90 14.15 7.66
CA TYR A 309 6.47 13.83 7.58
C TYR A 309 6.15 13.19 6.23
N ILE A 310 5.16 12.30 6.20
CA ILE A 310 4.57 11.72 4.99
C ILE A 310 3.13 12.14 4.89
#